data_89413ebc9061d333ef3a19786f936136
#
_entry.id   89413ebc9061d333ef3a19786f936136
#
_cell.length_a   1.000
_cell.length_b   1.000
_cell.length_c   1.000
_cell.angle_alpha   90.00
_cell.angle_beta   90.00
_cell.angle_gamma   90.00
#
_symmetry.space_group_name_H-M   'P 1'
#
loop_
_entity.id
_entity.type
_entity.pdbx_description
1 polymer ?
#
loop_
_entity_poly.entity_id
_entity_poly.type
_entity_poly.pdbx_seq_one_letter_code
_entity_poly.pdbx_strand_id
1 'polypeptide(L)'
;VVIGWLGLATLVVIVLAALVIVVLRMTGVNGSTDDLGFGEALWQAMLRIVDAGTFAGDGGWGTRALGLLVTVAGIFIAGSLIGLIASGLDQRIDELRRGRSDVVETDHTLILGWSSRVPAIVNELVQANESRKRAAVVVLAAGDKTEMEDVLRTAVPDTGTTRIVCRSGEPWIPRHLEMVNLAGARSVIVVGDGDDAQTVKALLAVRAAGDGPGVPHVVAELSDGDTARSVGALMGGRLVTVSSDDVVAELTAQACRQRGLSTVFRELLDFDGDEVYFAAFPELVGTRFAECQLAFERCALLGILTPDQGVVLNPGGDTVYREGDQLIGIAEDDSVFTVSRVSVTPSLLEVWPPSDRDEHRRVVVVGWSALGPRVVAELDEFMGPATVIEVLVDPDRVSAATVRSQVSVRNVTVEVSELSGGPELVASHAARISFHEVILLGSRDVSTDEADANTLLTLLAFRQVRQVEDVGPVRMVAELLDQRHAPLAVATGADDFIVSDELTSLMLAQLSERHELHQVFVDLFDRAGCSIELREALQYGAHQARTFADVVATASTLGHAAIGYRSARSGEVTINPPKSAPLSLAVDDEVLVLAPGIG
;
A
#
# COMPACT_ATOMS: atom_id res chain seq x y z
N VAL A 1 -12.41 44.07 -9.92
CA VAL A 1 -13.48 45.08 -10.16
C VAL A 1 -13.64 46.01 -8.96
N VAL A 2 -13.82 45.51 -7.73
CA VAL A 2 -14.06 46.33 -6.52
C VAL A 2 -12.86 47.26 -6.20
N ILE A 3 -11.62 46.75 -6.33
CA ILE A 3 -10.40 47.56 -6.12
C ILE A 3 -10.33 48.72 -7.13
N GLY A 4 -10.74 48.46 -8.39
CA GLY A 4 -10.80 49.51 -9.41
C GLY A 4 -11.84 50.60 -9.09
N TRP A 5 -13.01 50.22 -8.54
CA TRP A 5 -14.02 51.16 -8.08
C TRP A 5 -13.57 51.97 -6.86
N LEU A 6 -12.85 51.36 -5.91
CA LEU A 6 -12.23 52.10 -4.77
C LEU A 6 -11.18 53.09 -5.22
N GLY A 7 -10.32 52.70 -6.17
CA GLY A 7 -9.35 53.61 -6.78
C GLY A 7 -10.03 54.80 -7.49
N LEU A 8 -11.09 54.52 -8.24
CA LEU A 8 -11.90 55.57 -8.89
C LEU A 8 -12.59 56.48 -7.87
N ALA A 9 -13.16 55.93 -6.81
CA ALA A 9 -13.76 56.69 -5.72
C ALA A 9 -12.75 57.60 -5.03
N THR A 10 -11.54 57.09 -4.77
CA THR A 10 -10.43 57.89 -4.20
C THR A 10 -10.09 59.06 -5.12
N LEU A 11 -9.95 58.82 -6.41
CA LEU A 11 -9.65 59.86 -7.40
C LEU A 11 -10.75 60.91 -7.45
N VAL A 12 -12.02 60.50 -7.44
CA VAL A 12 -13.18 61.40 -7.42
C VAL A 12 -13.20 62.27 -6.17
N VAL A 13 -12.93 61.69 -4.99
CA VAL A 13 -12.85 62.44 -3.72
C VAL A 13 -11.74 63.49 -3.76
N ILE A 14 -10.54 63.12 -4.28
CA ILE A 14 -9.40 64.04 -4.40
C ILE A 14 -9.74 65.21 -5.35
N VAL A 15 -10.29 64.89 -6.53
CA VAL A 15 -10.63 65.93 -7.53
C VAL A 15 -11.73 66.82 -7.04
N LEU A 16 -12.80 66.27 -6.41
CA LEU A 16 -13.89 67.10 -5.84
C LEU A 16 -13.39 68.01 -4.71
N ALA A 17 -12.57 67.48 -3.81
CA ALA A 17 -11.99 68.23 -2.73
C ALA A 17 -11.10 69.38 -3.27
N ALA A 18 -10.25 69.10 -4.26
CA ALA A 18 -9.42 70.12 -4.91
C ALA A 18 -10.28 71.23 -5.59
N LEU A 19 -11.34 70.79 -6.28
CA LEU A 19 -12.27 71.72 -6.93
C LEU A 19 -12.97 72.67 -5.92
N VAL A 20 -13.44 72.09 -4.79
CA VAL A 20 -14.06 72.90 -3.71
C VAL A 20 -13.07 73.92 -3.10
N ILE A 21 -11.81 73.50 -2.87
CA ILE A 21 -10.76 74.36 -2.35
C ILE A 21 -10.56 75.54 -3.30
N VAL A 22 -10.43 75.33 -4.60
CA VAL A 22 -10.19 76.32 -5.60
C VAL A 22 -11.40 77.24 -5.80
N VAL A 23 -12.61 76.72 -5.97
CA VAL A 23 -13.85 77.45 -6.25
C VAL A 23 -14.26 78.32 -5.06
N LEU A 24 -14.14 77.88 -3.85
CA LEU A 24 -14.48 78.62 -2.64
C LEU A 24 -13.32 79.47 -2.11
N ARG A 25 -12.20 79.51 -2.81
CA ARG A 25 -10.98 80.22 -2.42
C ARG A 25 -10.60 80.03 -0.96
N MET A 26 -10.59 78.73 -0.57
CA MET A 26 -10.30 78.33 0.81
C MET A 26 -8.82 78.59 1.12
N THR A 27 -8.52 79.01 2.35
CA THR A 27 -7.14 79.28 2.81
C THR A 27 -6.35 77.94 2.82
N GLY A 28 -5.10 77.98 2.36
CA GLY A 28 -4.21 76.82 2.35
C GLY A 28 -3.73 76.42 3.74
N VAL A 29 -2.85 75.45 3.80
CA VAL A 29 -2.17 75.02 5.02
C VAL A 29 -1.39 76.17 5.61
N ASN A 30 -1.46 76.31 6.93
CA ASN A 30 -0.91 77.50 7.69
C ASN A 30 -1.59 78.81 7.44
N GLY A 31 -2.84 78.84 6.90
CA GLY A 31 -3.60 80.11 6.77
C GLY A 31 -3.10 81.06 5.69
N SER A 32 -2.31 80.62 4.74
CA SER A 32 -1.88 81.45 3.60
C SER A 32 -3.09 81.83 2.77
N THR A 33 -3.15 83.14 2.44
CA THR A 33 -4.23 83.76 1.65
C THR A 33 -3.95 83.78 0.16
N ASP A 34 -2.84 83.14 -0.29
CA ASP A 34 -2.49 83.08 -1.71
C ASP A 34 -3.47 82.19 -2.46
N ASP A 35 -3.90 82.54 -3.64
CA ASP A 35 -4.78 81.76 -4.49
C ASP A 35 -4.09 80.41 -4.83
N LEU A 36 -4.56 79.37 -4.21
CA LEU A 36 -4.07 77.98 -4.46
C LEU A 36 -4.42 77.55 -5.89
N GLY A 37 -3.39 77.28 -6.68
CA GLY A 37 -3.58 76.65 -7.99
C GLY A 37 -4.19 75.28 -7.87
N PHE A 38 -4.93 74.79 -8.90
CA PHE A 38 -5.59 73.53 -8.89
C PHE A 38 -4.64 72.32 -8.57
N GLY A 39 -3.39 72.42 -9.07
CA GLY A 39 -2.37 71.39 -8.79
C GLY A 39 -2.00 71.26 -7.31
N GLU A 40 -1.85 72.41 -6.64
CA GLU A 40 -1.54 72.46 -5.21
C GLU A 40 -2.74 72.01 -4.35
N ALA A 41 -3.95 72.42 -4.76
CA ALA A 41 -5.18 71.94 -4.12
C ALA A 41 -5.35 70.38 -4.25
N LEU A 42 -4.99 69.84 -5.40
CA LEU A 42 -5.01 68.37 -5.63
C LEU A 42 -3.98 67.70 -4.74
N TRP A 43 -2.78 68.21 -4.62
CA TRP A 43 -1.73 67.73 -3.76
C TRP A 43 -2.15 67.72 -2.29
N GLN A 44 -2.71 68.81 -1.82
CA GLN A 44 -3.20 68.94 -0.45
C GLN A 44 -4.37 68.01 -0.15
N ALA A 45 -5.30 67.79 -1.10
CA ALA A 45 -6.38 66.84 -0.96
C ALA A 45 -5.85 65.40 -0.89
N MET A 46 -4.84 65.07 -1.69
CA MET A 46 -4.18 63.75 -1.66
C MET A 46 -3.45 63.54 -0.33
N LEU A 47 -2.69 64.53 0.16
CA LEU A 47 -2.01 64.41 1.45
C LEU A 47 -2.98 64.13 2.61
N ARG A 48 -4.17 64.75 2.63
CA ARG A 48 -5.18 64.57 3.67
C ARG A 48 -5.78 63.15 3.68
N ILE A 49 -5.77 62.49 2.53
CA ILE A 49 -6.19 61.08 2.46
C ILE A 49 -5.12 60.12 3.00
N VAL A 50 -3.83 60.45 2.70
CA VAL A 50 -2.69 59.60 3.09
C VAL A 50 -2.29 59.81 4.55
N ASP A 51 -2.31 61.06 5.01
CA ASP A 51 -1.92 61.45 6.38
C ASP A 51 -3.01 62.26 7.08
N ALA A 52 -3.68 61.63 8.04
CA ALA A 52 -4.73 62.19 8.85
C ALA A 52 -4.26 63.39 9.74
N GLY A 53 -2.94 63.55 9.93
CA GLY A 53 -2.40 64.68 10.72
C GLY A 53 -2.36 66.01 10.00
N THR A 54 -2.46 66.01 8.67
CA THR A 54 -2.27 67.21 7.84
C THR A 54 -3.35 68.27 8.00
N PHE A 55 -4.59 67.91 8.39
CA PHE A 55 -5.66 68.90 8.58
C PHE A 55 -5.49 69.78 9.85
N ALA A 56 -4.61 69.37 10.78
CA ALA A 56 -4.36 70.17 12.01
C ALA A 56 -3.77 71.55 11.74
N GLY A 57 -3.09 71.73 10.59
CA GLY A 57 -2.53 73.02 10.15
C GLY A 57 -3.50 73.90 9.37
N ASP A 58 -4.73 73.43 9.11
CA ASP A 58 -5.70 74.17 8.29
C ASP A 58 -6.20 75.46 8.99
N GLY A 59 -6.15 76.61 8.26
CA GLY A 59 -6.72 77.88 8.70
C GLY A 59 -8.18 78.00 8.27
N GLY A 60 -9.03 78.52 9.16
CA GLY A 60 -10.44 78.76 8.87
C GLY A 60 -11.35 77.54 9.03
N TRP A 61 -12.60 77.75 9.44
CA TRP A 61 -13.55 76.67 9.73
C TRP A 61 -13.97 75.89 8.52
N GLY A 62 -14.09 76.52 7.34
CA GLY A 62 -14.48 75.86 6.11
C GLY A 62 -13.40 74.84 5.66
N THR A 63 -12.11 75.22 5.70
CA THR A 63 -11.00 74.33 5.33
C THR A 63 -10.84 73.18 6.31
N ARG A 64 -11.04 73.40 7.61
CA ARG A 64 -11.02 72.40 8.65
C ARG A 64 -12.15 71.36 8.46
N ALA A 65 -13.36 71.84 8.16
CA ALA A 65 -14.51 70.94 7.94
C ALA A 65 -14.31 70.09 6.68
N LEU A 66 -13.82 70.67 5.57
CA LEU A 66 -13.51 69.93 4.34
C LEU A 66 -12.36 68.95 4.55
N GLY A 67 -11.28 69.45 5.23
CA GLY A 67 -10.13 68.60 5.56
C GLY A 67 -10.52 67.37 6.39
N LEU A 68 -11.34 67.57 7.42
CA LEU A 68 -11.87 66.48 8.24
C LEU A 68 -12.69 65.47 7.39
N LEU A 69 -13.58 65.98 6.50
CA LEU A 69 -14.41 65.13 5.66
C LEU A 69 -13.60 64.29 4.67
N VAL A 70 -12.57 64.92 4.04
CA VAL A 70 -11.65 64.20 3.14
C VAL A 70 -10.81 63.16 3.89
N THR A 71 -10.34 63.49 5.10
CA THR A 71 -9.58 62.56 5.94
C THR A 71 -10.43 61.38 6.37
N VAL A 72 -11.67 61.59 6.82
CA VAL A 72 -12.60 60.51 7.18
C VAL A 72 -12.89 59.65 5.97
N ALA A 73 -13.14 60.23 4.81
CA ALA A 73 -13.33 59.46 3.57
C ALA A 73 -12.08 58.65 3.21
N GLY A 74 -10.88 59.24 3.37
CA GLY A 74 -9.61 58.53 3.16
C GLY A 74 -9.40 57.34 4.09
N ILE A 75 -9.67 57.50 5.37
CA ILE A 75 -9.60 56.42 6.38
C ILE A 75 -10.58 55.31 6.01
N PHE A 76 -11.79 55.65 5.57
CA PHE A 76 -12.80 54.65 5.17
C PHE A 76 -12.38 53.88 3.93
N ILE A 77 -11.83 54.55 2.93
CA ILE A 77 -11.32 53.93 1.70
C ILE A 77 -10.11 53.04 2.00
N ALA A 78 -9.14 53.55 2.78
CA ALA A 78 -7.96 52.76 3.16
C ALA A 78 -8.33 51.53 4.00
N GLY A 79 -9.24 51.68 4.97
CA GLY A 79 -9.74 50.58 5.77
C GLY A 79 -10.48 49.54 4.93
N SER A 80 -11.28 49.97 3.96
CA SER A 80 -11.97 49.07 3.02
C SER A 80 -10.98 48.32 2.13
N LEU A 81 -9.93 48.98 1.66
CA LEU A 81 -8.89 48.35 0.84
C LEU A 81 -8.11 47.29 1.64
N ILE A 82 -7.72 47.60 2.87
CA ILE A 82 -7.05 46.67 3.77
C ILE A 82 -7.96 45.46 4.06
N GLY A 83 -9.23 45.69 4.36
CA GLY A 83 -10.22 44.65 4.59
C GLY A 83 -10.42 43.71 3.38
N LEU A 84 -10.45 44.28 2.17
CA LEU A 84 -10.54 43.52 0.93
C LEU A 84 -9.30 42.65 0.65
N ILE A 85 -8.11 43.22 0.91
CA ILE A 85 -6.85 42.48 0.75
C ILE A 85 -6.78 41.34 1.79
N ALA A 86 -7.12 41.63 3.05
CA ALA A 86 -7.15 40.63 4.12
C ALA A 86 -8.14 39.52 3.82
N SER A 87 -9.38 39.87 3.41
CA SER A 87 -10.41 38.88 3.04
C SER A 87 -10.00 38.04 1.82
N GLY A 88 -9.35 38.64 0.82
CA GLY A 88 -8.85 37.93 -0.35
C GLY A 88 -7.68 36.98 -0.02
N LEU A 89 -6.86 37.37 0.96
CA LEU A 89 -5.78 36.51 1.47
C LEU A 89 -6.34 35.35 2.29
N ASP A 90 -7.31 35.62 3.17
CA ASP A 90 -7.98 34.61 3.97
C ASP A 90 -8.70 33.56 3.10
N GLN A 91 -9.37 33.96 2.02
CA GLN A 91 -9.98 33.06 1.07
C GLN A 91 -8.96 32.15 0.38
N ARG A 92 -7.81 32.68 -0.02
CA ARG A 92 -6.73 31.90 -0.61
C ARG A 92 -6.10 30.92 0.38
N ILE A 93 -5.93 31.34 1.62
CA ILE A 93 -5.44 30.48 2.70
C ILE A 93 -6.45 29.36 2.97
N ASP A 94 -7.74 29.66 2.99
CA ASP A 94 -8.81 28.68 3.17
C ASP A 94 -8.90 27.70 1.99
N GLU A 95 -8.75 28.14 0.75
CA GLU A 95 -8.67 27.24 -0.42
C GLU A 95 -7.48 26.30 -0.34
N LEU A 96 -6.31 26.78 0.09
CA LEU A 96 -5.11 25.97 0.32
C LEU A 96 -5.31 24.97 1.48
N ARG A 97 -5.96 25.43 2.56
CA ARG A 97 -6.29 24.56 3.71
C ARG A 97 -7.31 23.49 3.33
N ARG A 98 -8.29 23.81 2.50
CA ARG A 98 -9.30 22.85 2.02
C ARG A 98 -8.77 21.87 0.99
N GLY A 99 -7.50 21.95 0.60
CA GLY A 99 -6.86 20.97 -0.30
C GLY A 99 -7.44 20.94 -1.72
N ARG A 100 -7.91 22.09 -2.23
CA ARG A 100 -8.52 22.22 -3.57
C ARG A 100 -7.63 22.93 -4.59
N SER A 101 -6.35 23.09 -4.30
CA SER A 101 -5.39 23.66 -5.23
C SER A 101 -4.80 22.60 -6.16
N ASP A 102 -4.49 23.00 -7.40
CA ASP A 102 -3.89 22.12 -8.38
C ASP A 102 -2.53 21.60 -7.91
N VAL A 103 -2.26 20.35 -8.23
CA VAL A 103 -1.00 19.65 -7.98
C VAL A 103 -0.06 19.94 -9.15
N VAL A 104 1.16 20.35 -8.83
CA VAL A 104 2.19 20.69 -9.83
C VAL A 104 3.23 19.59 -10.01
N GLU A 105 3.19 18.59 -9.15
CA GLU A 105 4.05 17.40 -9.20
C GLU A 105 3.78 16.60 -10.47
N THR A 106 4.84 16.04 -11.02
CA THR A 106 4.83 15.09 -12.16
C THR A 106 5.62 13.86 -11.79
N ASP A 107 5.43 12.76 -12.49
CA ASP A 107 6.07 11.46 -12.20
C ASP A 107 5.80 10.98 -10.77
N HIS A 108 4.61 11.31 -10.26
CA HIS A 108 4.16 10.96 -8.92
C HIS A 108 3.27 9.71 -8.95
N THR A 109 3.21 9.01 -7.83
CA THR A 109 2.20 7.98 -7.58
C THR A 109 0.94 8.64 -7.04
N LEU A 110 -0.20 8.37 -7.68
CA LEU A 110 -1.50 8.93 -7.32
C LEU A 110 -2.35 7.88 -6.62
N ILE A 111 -2.78 8.14 -5.40
CA ILE A 111 -3.72 7.31 -4.63
C ILE A 111 -5.11 7.94 -4.72
N LEU A 112 -6.08 7.16 -5.19
CA LEU A 112 -7.49 7.55 -5.31
C LEU A 112 -8.33 6.77 -4.30
N GLY A 113 -8.92 7.48 -3.34
CA GLY A 113 -9.68 6.92 -2.24
C GLY A 113 -8.98 7.03 -0.89
N TRP A 114 -9.67 6.60 0.17
CA TRP A 114 -9.15 6.58 1.54
C TRP A 114 -9.67 5.37 2.29
N SER A 115 -8.76 4.65 2.93
CA SER A 115 -9.07 3.54 3.84
C SER A 115 -8.00 3.43 4.92
N SER A 116 -8.14 2.49 5.85
CA SER A 116 -7.11 2.13 6.85
C SER A 116 -5.76 1.75 6.24
N ARG A 117 -5.75 1.33 4.97
CA ARG A 117 -4.56 0.86 4.25
C ARG A 117 -3.70 1.97 3.66
N VAL A 118 -4.27 3.16 3.41
CA VAL A 118 -3.54 4.27 2.77
C VAL A 118 -2.25 4.64 3.51
N PRO A 119 -2.21 4.71 4.85
CA PRO A 119 -0.95 4.96 5.56
C PRO A 119 0.13 3.92 5.31
N ALA A 120 -0.22 2.63 5.28
CA ALA A 120 0.71 1.55 4.98
C ALA A 120 1.22 1.63 3.54
N ILE A 121 0.32 1.82 2.55
CA ILE A 121 0.70 2.04 1.14
C ILE A 121 1.66 3.22 0.99
N VAL A 122 1.40 4.33 1.68
CA VAL A 122 2.28 5.51 1.62
C VAL A 122 3.64 5.21 2.24
N ASN A 123 3.70 4.46 3.35
CA ASN A 123 4.95 4.02 3.95
C ASN A 123 5.80 3.22 2.97
N GLU A 124 5.22 2.22 2.32
CA GLU A 124 5.86 1.39 1.31
C GLU A 124 6.38 2.23 0.12
N LEU A 125 5.55 3.15 -0.38
CA LEU A 125 5.96 4.04 -1.48
C LEU A 125 7.08 4.99 -1.07
N VAL A 126 7.18 5.37 0.19
CA VAL A 126 8.32 6.17 0.70
C VAL A 126 9.60 5.34 0.65
N GLN A 127 9.56 4.08 1.07
CA GLN A 127 10.69 3.15 1.00
C GLN A 127 11.09 2.89 -0.47
N ALA A 128 10.14 2.55 -1.33
CA ALA A 128 10.38 2.36 -2.76
C ALA A 128 11.04 3.57 -3.45
N ASN A 129 10.84 4.75 -2.91
CA ASN A 129 11.38 5.98 -3.44
C ASN A 129 12.74 6.40 -2.83
N GLU A 130 13.33 5.64 -1.91
CA GLU A 130 14.59 6.02 -1.23
C GLU A 130 15.74 6.31 -2.21
N SER A 131 15.83 5.54 -3.28
CA SER A 131 16.83 5.71 -4.34
C SER A 131 16.59 6.96 -5.20
N ARG A 132 15.42 7.60 -5.14
CA ARG A 132 15.03 8.75 -5.95
C ARG A 132 15.38 10.06 -5.27
N LYS A 133 15.96 11.00 -6.03
CA LYS A 133 16.32 12.33 -5.50
C LYS A 133 15.11 13.19 -5.16
N ARG A 134 13.99 12.98 -5.83
CA ARG A 134 12.70 13.66 -5.62
C ARG A 134 11.59 12.72 -6.03
N ALA A 135 10.70 12.44 -5.13
CA ALA A 135 9.50 11.67 -5.39
C ALA A 135 8.29 12.37 -4.77
N ALA A 136 7.10 12.04 -5.24
CA ALA A 136 5.87 12.54 -4.67
C ALA A 136 4.79 11.45 -4.67
N VAL A 137 4.04 11.41 -3.59
CA VAL A 137 2.80 10.65 -3.47
C VAL A 137 1.66 11.63 -3.29
N VAL A 138 0.67 11.57 -4.17
CA VAL A 138 -0.51 12.42 -4.14
C VAL A 138 -1.71 11.59 -3.73
N VAL A 139 -2.45 12.03 -2.73
CA VAL A 139 -3.66 11.36 -2.25
C VAL A 139 -4.88 12.23 -2.55
N LEU A 140 -5.87 11.69 -3.24
CA LEU A 140 -7.16 12.32 -3.51
C LEU A 140 -8.29 11.51 -2.87
N ALA A 141 -8.97 12.09 -1.91
CA ALA A 141 -10.11 11.46 -1.26
C ALA A 141 -11.18 12.47 -0.80
N ALA A 142 -12.38 11.97 -0.52
CA ALA A 142 -13.50 12.79 -0.06
C ALA A 142 -13.34 13.38 1.35
N GLY A 143 -12.31 12.95 2.11
CA GLY A 143 -12.04 13.36 3.47
C GLY A 143 -11.50 14.78 3.63
N ASP A 144 -11.40 15.25 4.87
CA ASP A 144 -10.73 16.51 5.19
C ASP A 144 -9.21 16.36 4.99
N LYS A 145 -8.62 17.29 4.26
CA LYS A 145 -7.17 17.28 3.98
C LYS A 145 -6.34 17.27 5.25
N THR A 146 -6.72 18.04 6.26
CA THR A 146 -5.93 18.19 7.49
C THR A 146 -5.93 16.88 8.29
N GLU A 147 -7.09 16.22 8.36
CA GLU A 147 -7.22 14.92 9.00
C GLU A 147 -6.37 13.86 8.29
N MET A 148 -6.44 13.80 6.96
CA MET A 148 -5.59 12.90 6.17
C MET A 148 -4.10 13.16 6.39
N GLU A 149 -3.67 14.43 6.34
CA GLU A 149 -2.28 14.82 6.58
C GLU A 149 -1.80 14.47 8.00
N ASP A 150 -2.65 14.61 9.01
CA ASP A 150 -2.31 14.28 10.40
C ASP A 150 -2.18 12.77 10.61
N VAL A 151 -3.06 11.98 10.02
CA VAL A 151 -2.96 10.51 10.04
C VAL A 151 -1.68 10.05 9.35
N LEU A 152 -1.38 10.56 8.15
CA LEU A 152 -0.17 10.18 7.41
C LEU A 152 1.10 10.63 8.13
N ARG A 153 1.12 11.82 8.72
CA ARG A 153 2.28 12.31 9.51
C ARG A 153 2.54 11.46 10.74
N THR A 154 1.48 10.90 11.34
CA THR A 154 1.61 10.02 12.51
C THR A 154 2.09 8.64 12.12
N ALA A 155 1.60 8.09 11.02
CA ALA A 155 1.93 6.76 10.55
C ALA A 155 3.29 6.71 9.82
N VAL A 156 3.64 7.78 9.08
CA VAL A 156 4.89 7.90 8.31
C VAL A 156 5.65 9.14 8.75
N PRO A 157 6.33 9.09 9.91
CA PRO A 157 7.00 10.26 10.49
C PRO A 157 8.24 10.70 9.70
N ASP A 158 8.91 9.79 9.01
CA ASP A 158 10.01 10.07 8.10
C ASP A 158 9.60 9.75 6.66
N THR A 159 9.57 10.76 5.82
CA THR A 159 9.22 10.63 4.40
C THR A 159 10.43 10.68 3.46
N GLY A 160 11.64 10.76 4.01
CA GLY A 160 12.87 10.80 3.24
C GLY A 160 12.84 11.86 2.14
N THR A 161 13.03 11.41 0.89
CA THR A 161 12.98 12.26 -0.31
C THR A 161 11.58 12.42 -0.90
N THR A 162 10.57 11.71 -0.36
CA THR A 162 9.21 11.65 -0.88
C THR A 162 8.34 12.75 -0.27
N ARG A 163 7.70 13.53 -1.12
CA ARG A 163 6.71 14.54 -0.73
C ARG A 163 5.31 13.97 -0.75
N ILE A 164 4.62 13.99 0.38
CA ILE A 164 3.22 13.60 0.47
C ILE A 164 2.33 14.83 0.27
N VAL A 165 1.32 14.73 -0.60
CA VAL A 165 0.40 15.81 -0.97
C VAL A 165 -1.04 15.30 -0.91
N CYS A 166 -1.81 15.74 0.10
CA CYS A 166 -3.23 15.40 0.20
C CYS A 166 -4.13 16.43 -0.50
N ARG A 167 -5.18 15.94 -1.15
CA ARG A 167 -6.23 16.74 -1.78
C ARG A 167 -7.60 16.21 -1.40
N SER A 168 -8.50 17.14 -1.12
CA SER A 168 -9.90 16.85 -0.78
C SER A 168 -10.75 16.91 -2.03
N GLY A 169 -11.34 15.79 -2.40
CA GLY A 169 -12.20 15.68 -3.59
C GLY A 169 -12.63 14.25 -3.88
N GLU A 170 -13.65 14.10 -4.69
CA GLU A 170 -14.20 12.81 -5.09
C GLU A 170 -13.40 12.22 -6.24
N PRO A 171 -12.84 11.00 -6.12
CA PRO A 171 -12.01 10.37 -7.14
C PRO A 171 -12.70 10.12 -8.49
N TRP A 172 -14.02 10.10 -8.52
CA TRP A 172 -14.82 9.88 -9.75
C TRP A 172 -15.23 11.16 -10.47
N ILE A 173 -14.85 12.34 -9.96
CA ILE A 173 -15.16 13.63 -10.61
C ILE A 173 -13.97 14.04 -11.49
N PRO A 174 -14.13 14.19 -12.83
CA PRO A 174 -13.04 14.48 -13.76
C PRO A 174 -12.21 15.71 -13.38
N ARG A 175 -12.85 16.79 -12.93
CA ARG A 175 -12.16 18.00 -12.49
C ARG A 175 -11.23 17.78 -11.30
N HIS A 176 -11.58 16.84 -10.40
CA HIS A 176 -10.71 16.51 -9.27
C HIS A 176 -9.50 15.68 -9.72
N LEU A 177 -9.67 14.85 -10.75
CA LEU A 177 -8.55 14.13 -11.38
C LEU A 177 -7.60 15.08 -12.12
N GLU A 178 -8.14 16.11 -12.78
CA GLU A 178 -7.32 17.19 -13.37
C GLU A 178 -6.54 17.95 -12.28
N MET A 179 -7.17 18.26 -11.15
CA MET A 179 -6.56 18.95 -10.01
C MET A 179 -5.35 18.20 -9.45
N VAL A 180 -5.38 16.87 -9.46
CA VAL A 180 -4.26 16.03 -8.99
C VAL A 180 -3.28 15.65 -10.10
N ASN A 181 -3.39 16.26 -11.27
CA ASN A 181 -2.52 16.07 -12.42
C ASN A 181 -2.41 14.58 -12.82
N LEU A 182 -3.56 13.91 -13.01
CA LEU A 182 -3.63 12.51 -13.42
C LEU A 182 -2.75 12.22 -14.66
N ALA A 183 -2.74 13.10 -15.64
CA ALA A 183 -1.97 12.91 -16.88
C ALA A 183 -0.44 12.94 -16.64
N GLY A 184 0.01 13.54 -15.55
CA GLY A 184 1.42 13.59 -15.15
C GLY A 184 1.78 12.52 -14.11
N ALA A 185 0.84 11.68 -13.69
CA ALA A 185 1.11 10.59 -12.76
C ALA A 185 1.88 9.45 -13.45
N ARG A 186 2.76 8.81 -12.73
CA ARG A 186 3.48 7.60 -13.14
C ARG A 186 2.62 6.37 -13.00
N SER A 187 1.96 6.25 -11.87
CA SER A 187 1.04 5.16 -11.53
C SER A 187 -0.15 5.68 -10.74
N VAL A 188 -1.24 4.92 -10.76
CA VAL A 188 -2.46 5.21 -10.00
C VAL A 188 -2.83 4.00 -9.17
N ILE A 189 -3.04 4.19 -7.88
CA ILE A 189 -3.58 3.18 -6.98
C ILE A 189 -5.01 3.60 -6.63
N VAL A 190 -5.99 2.74 -6.88
CA VAL A 190 -7.38 2.97 -6.47
C VAL A 190 -7.68 2.08 -5.28
N VAL A 191 -7.91 2.72 -4.13
CA VAL A 191 -8.16 2.03 -2.87
C VAL A 191 -9.65 2.06 -2.55
N GLY A 192 -10.23 0.89 -2.35
CA GLY A 192 -11.61 0.74 -1.89
C GLY A 192 -11.71 0.75 -0.36
N ASP A 193 -12.88 1.14 0.13
CA ASP A 193 -13.27 0.99 1.54
C ASP A 193 -14.31 -0.14 1.68
N GLY A 194 -14.05 -1.28 1.00
CA GLY A 194 -14.94 -2.42 0.95
C GLY A 194 -16.15 -2.26 0.00
N ASP A 195 -16.24 -1.15 -0.75
CA ASP A 195 -17.31 -0.87 -1.73
C ASP A 195 -16.73 -0.81 -3.15
N ASP A 196 -16.81 -1.93 -3.88
CA ASP A 196 -16.36 -2.03 -5.27
C ASP A 196 -17.03 -1.00 -6.20
N ALA A 197 -18.25 -0.54 -5.87
CA ALA A 197 -18.94 0.43 -6.70
C ALA A 197 -18.23 1.80 -6.72
N GLN A 198 -17.58 2.20 -5.63
CA GLN A 198 -16.79 3.44 -5.59
C GLN A 198 -15.49 3.27 -6.38
N THR A 199 -14.80 2.15 -6.21
CA THR A 199 -13.62 1.79 -6.98
C THR A 199 -13.92 1.78 -8.49
N VAL A 200 -15.00 1.14 -8.91
CA VAL A 200 -15.43 1.12 -10.32
C VAL A 200 -15.70 2.53 -10.87
N LYS A 201 -16.41 3.40 -10.10
CA LYS A 201 -16.63 4.79 -10.51
C LYS A 201 -15.33 5.55 -10.72
N ALA A 202 -14.36 5.38 -9.80
CA ALA A 202 -13.05 6.01 -9.92
C ALA A 202 -12.29 5.50 -11.17
N LEU A 203 -12.29 4.19 -11.40
CA LEU A 203 -11.67 3.57 -12.58
C LEU A 203 -12.29 4.05 -13.89
N LEU A 204 -13.62 4.16 -13.96
CA LEU A 204 -14.31 4.71 -15.12
C LEU A 204 -13.99 6.19 -15.36
N ALA A 205 -13.82 6.98 -14.29
CA ALA A 205 -13.41 8.37 -14.39
C ALA A 205 -11.95 8.51 -14.86
N VAL A 206 -11.03 7.69 -14.34
CA VAL A 206 -9.65 7.60 -14.81
C VAL A 206 -9.61 7.25 -16.30
N ARG A 207 -10.40 6.27 -16.72
CA ARG A 207 -10.54 5.87 -18.13
C ARG A 207 -11.03 7.02 -19.00
N ALA A 208 -12.08 7.72 -18.55
CA ALA A 208 -12.67 8.84 -19.30
C ALA A 208 -11.75 10.06 -19.39
N ALA A 209 -10.91 10.30 -18.37
CA ALA A 209 -9.95 11.39 -18.35
C ALA A 209 -8.70 11.12 -19.20
N GLY A 210 -8.42 9.84 -19.53
CA GLY A 210 -7.20 9.42 -20.18
C GLY A 210 -7.39 8.62 -21.47
N ASP A 211 -7.88 9.21 -22.56
CA ASP A 211 -7.97 8.53 -23.88
C ASP A 211 -6.67 8.60 -24.72
N GLY A 212 -5.51 8.95 -24.13
CA GLY A 212 -4.24 9.14 -24.82
C GLY A 212 -3.16 8.09 -24.50
N PRO A 213 -2.04 8.09 -25.22
CA PRO A 213 -0.88 7.22 -24.96
C PRO A 213 -0.16 7.50 -23.62
N GLY A 214 -0.61 8.47 -22.83
CA GLY A 214 -0.05 8.89 -21.54
C GLY A 214 -0.91 8.51 -20.32
N VAL A 215 -1.82 7.54 -20.43
CA VAL A 215 -2.56 7.04 -19.24
C VAL A 215 -1.62 6.23 -18.38
N PRO A 216 -1.46 6.57 -17.10
CA PRO A 216 -0.60 5.82 -16.20
C PRO A 216 -1.08 4.38 -16.01
N HIS A 217 -0.20 3.53 -15.55
CA HIS A 217 -0.53 2.21 -15.04
C HIS A 217 -1.46 2.34 -13.83
N VAL A 218 -2.49 1.50 -13.76
CA VAL A 218 -3.51 1.55 -12.70
C VAL A 218 -3.54 0.23 -11.96
N VAL A 219 -3.46 0.30 -10.64
CA VAL A 219 -3.67 -0.82 -9.74
C VAL A 219 -4.92 -0.54 -8.92
N ALA A 220 -5.81 -1.49 -8.79
CA ALA A 220 -7.04 -1.30 -8.03
C ALA A 220 -7.38 -2.53 -7.19
N GLU A 221 -7.89 -2.28 -6.00
CA GLU A 221 -8.50 -3.30 -5.17
C GLU A 221 -9.95 -3.50 -5.59
N LEU A 222 -10.30 -4.75 -5.92
CA LEU A 222 -11.66 -5.19 -6.23
C LEU A 222 -11.92 -6.56 -5.60
N SER A 223 -13.00 -6.67 -4.84
CA SER A 223 -13.35 -7.90 -4.14
C SER A 223 -14.08 -8.91 -5.04
N ASP A 224 -14.83 -8.41 -6.06
CA ASP A 224 -15.60 -9.24 -6.98
C ASP A 224 -14.85 -9.51 -8.29
N GLY A 225 -14.49 -10.77 -8.53
CA GLY A 225 -13.73 -11.19 -9.71
C GLY A 225 -14.47 -10.98 -11.05
N ASP A 226 -15.80 -10.99 -11.08
CA ASP A 226 -16.58 -10.72 -12.29
C ASP A 226 -16.54 -9.23 -12.64
N THR A 227 -16.63 -8.38 -11.63
CA THR A 227 -16.47 -6.93 -11.75
C THR A 227 -15.03 -6.61 -12.19
N ALA A 228 -14.02 -7.23 -11.58
CA ALA A 228 -12.61 -7.04 -11.93
C ALA A 228 -12.34 -7.38 -13.41
N ARG A 229 -12.86 -8.51 -13.90
CA ARG A 229 -12.74 -8.91 -15.31
C ARG A 229 -13.44 -7.94 -16.26
N SER A 230 -14.63 -7.49 -15.89
CA SER A 230 -15.43 -6.56 -16.70
C SER A 230 -14.74 -5.20 -16.85
N VAL A 231 -14.22 -4.65 -15.75
CA VAL A 231 -13.51 -3.36 -15.74
C VAL A 231 -12.14 -3.52 -16.41
N GLY A 232 -11.43 -4.63 -16.18
CA GLY A 232 -10.16 -4.94 -16.83
C GLY A 232 -10.25 -4.94 -18.35
N ALA A 233 -11.30 -5.53 -18.91
CA ALA A 233 -11.56 -5.52 -20.34
C ALA A 233 -11.77 -4.08 -20.88
N LEU A 234 -12.39 -3.20 -20.11
CA LEU A 234 -12.58 -1.79 -20.49
C LEU A 234 -11.28 -0.98 -20.42
N MET A 235 -10.40 -1.27 -19.47
CA MET A 235 -9.15 -0.56 -19.26
C MET A 235 -8.02 -0.98 -20.22
N GLY A 236 -8.22 -2.02 -21.02
CA GLY A 236 -7.33 -2.41 -22.11
C GLY A 236 -5.93 -2.86 -21.67
N GLY A 237 -5.84 -3.69 -20.63
CA GLY A 237 -4.59 -4.27 -20.13
C GLY A 237 -3.72 -3.33 -19.28
N ARG A 238 -4.20 -2.14 -18.96
CA ARG A 238 -3.49 -1.16 -18.10
C ARG A 238 -3.91 -1.24 -16.65
N LEU A 239 -4.91 -2.03 -16.34
CA LEU A 239 -5.43 -2.26 -15.00
C LEU A 239 -4.92 -3.59 -14.48
N VAL A 240 -4.29 -3.55 -13.34
CA VAL A 240 -4.04 -4.70 -12.49
C VAL A 240 -5.03 -4.65 -11.33
N THR A 241 -5.76 -5.73 -11.11
CA THR A 241 -6.69 -5.84 -10.00
C THR A 241 -6.12 -6.77 -8.92
N VAL A 242 -6.27 -6.37 -7.68
CA VAL A 242 -5.92 -7.16 -6.50
C VAL A 242 -7.21 -7.50 -5.76
N SER A 243 -7.45 -8.78 -5.53
CA SER A 243 -8.50 -9.24 -4.62
C SER A 243 -7.87 -9.53 -3.26
N SER A 244 -8.11 -8.65 -2.30
CA SER A 244 -7.57 -8.81 -0.94
C SER A 244 -7.96 -10.12 -0.31
N ASP A 245 -9.23 -10.51 -0.44
CA ASP A 245 -9.75 -11.74 0.15
C ASP A 245 -9.13 -12.98 -0.48
N ASP A 246 -8.87 -12.98 -1.81
CA ASP A 246 -8.25 -14.12 -2.48
C ASP A 246 -6.80 -14.30 -2.01
N VAL A 247 -6.01 -13.22 -1.99
CA VAL A 247 -4.63 -13.24 -1.51
C VAL A 247 -4.53 -13.72 -0.07
N VAL A 248 -5.39 -13.18 0.81
CA VAL A 248 -5.41 -13.57 2.23
C VAL A 248 -5.84 -15.04 2.38
N ALA A 249 -6.79 -15.53 1.59
CA ALA A 249 -7.23 -16.93 1.63
C ALA A 249 -6.11 -17.88 1.20
N GLU A 250 -5.45 -17.57 0.08
CA GLU A 250 -4.33 -18.36 -0.46
C GLU A 250 -3.18 -18.43 0.54
N LEU A 251 -2.76 -17.29 1.10
CA LEU A 251 -1.70 -17.24 2.11
C LEU A 251 -2.09 -17.96 3.40
N THR A 252 -3.36 -17.86 3.82
CA THR A 252 -3.87 -18.58 5.00
C THR A 252 -3.79 -20.09 4.80
N ALA A 253 -4.21 -20.57 3.63
CA ALA A 253 -4.14 -21.99 3.31
C ALA A 253 -2.68 -22.49 3.22
N GLN A 254 -1.79 -21.72 2.62
CA GLN A 254 -0.37 -22.05 2.52
C GLN A 254 0.33 -22.03 3.89
N ALA A 255 0.09 -21.01 4.72
CA ALA A 255 0.63 -20.92 6.09
C ALA A 255 0.10 -22.05 6.98
N CYS A 256 -1.14 -22.50 6.78
CA CYS A 256 -1.69 -23.68 7.43
C CYS A 256 -0.88 -24.96 7.10
N ARG A 257 -0.39 -25.08 5.87
CA ARG A 257 0.42 -26.23 5.44
C ARG A 257 1.85 -26.19 5.93
N GLN A 258 2.46 -25.00 5.95
CA GLN A 258 3.89 -24.84 6.22
C GLN A 258 4.12 -23.62 7.12
N ARG A 259 4.76 -23.84 8.27
CA ARG A 259 5.07 -22.80 9.26
C ARG A 259 6.08 -21.81 8.69
N GLY A 260 5.83 -20.51 8.89
CA GLY A 260 6.74 -19.43 8.51
C GLY A 260 6.57 -18.90 7.09
N LEU A 261 5.64 -19.45 6.30
CA LEU A 261 5.38 -18.94 4.96
C LEU A 261 4.80 -17.51 4.96
N SER A 262 4.00 -17.15 5.96
CA SER A 262 3.50 -15.78 6.09
C SER A 262 4.64 -14.76 6.20
N THR A 263 5.69 -15.11 6.94
CA THR A 263 6.90 -14.27 7.06
C THR A 263 7.64 -14.16 5.73
N VAL A 264 7.77 -15.28 4.99
CA VAL A 264 8.42 -15.27 3.66
C VAL A 264 7.68 -14.35 2.69
N PHE A 265 6.37 -14.48 2.60
CA PHE A 265 5.58 -13.67 1.68
C PHE A 265 5.59 -12.18 2.08
N ARG A 266 5.51 -11.89 3.37
CA ARG A 266 5.62 -10.51 3.84
C ARG A 266 6.96 -9.88 3.45
N GLU A 267 8.07 -10.59 3.66
CA GLU A 267 9.42 -10.11 3.32
C GLU A 267 9.62 -9.92 1.81
N LEU A 268 9.02 -10.79 0.98
CA LEU A 268 9.06 -10.64 -0.48
C LEU A 268 8.17 -9.51 -1.03
N LEU A 269 7.18 -9.09 -0.25
CA LEU A 269 6.27 -8.00 -0.61
C LEU A 269 6.67 -6.65 -0.02
N ASP A 270 7.49 -6.62 1.04
CA ASP A 270 8.00 -5.44 1.70
C ASP A 270 9.14 -4.82 0.86
N PHE A 271 9.23 -3.49 0.83
CA PHE A 271 10.35 -2.77 0.21
C PHE A 271 11.57 -2.64 1.14
N ASP A 272 11.45 -3.04 2.42
CA ASP A 272 12.56 -3.06 3.38
C ASP A 272 13.21 -4.45 3.40
N GLY A 273 14.01 -4.77 2.39
CA GLY A 273 14.69 -6.06 2.33
C GLY A 273 14.95 -6.55 0.92
N ASP A 274 14.73 -7.85 0.72
CA ASP A 274 14.93 -8.50 -0.58
C ASP A 274 13.68 -8.34 -1.48
N GLU A 275 13.84 -7.67 -2.62
CA GLU A 275 12.79 -7.42 -3.59
C GLU A 275 12.94 -8.27 -4.87
N VAL A 276 11.87 -8.41 -5.64
CA VAL A 276 11.90 -9.05 -6.96
C VAL A 276 12.28 -8.07 -8.06
N TYR A 277 13.36 -8.35 -8.76
CA TYR A 277 13.91 -7.54 -9.86
C TYR A 277 13.88 -8.28 -11.20
N PHE A 278 13.81 -7.49 -12.28
CA PHE A 278 13.89 -7.95 -13.66
C PHE A 278 15.09 -7.27 -14.32
N ALA A 279 16.04 -8.05 -14.84
CA ALA A 279 17.20 -7.48 -15.50
C ALA A 279 17.71 -8.36 -16.65
N ALA A 280 18.25 -7.71 -17.68
CA ALA A 280 18.87 -8.37 -18.82
C ALA A 280 20.37 -8.48 -18.63
N PHE A 281 20.94 -9.67 -18.89
CA PHE A 281 22.37 -9.97 -18.74
C PHE A 281 22.91 -10.52 -20.07
N PRO A 282 23.37 -9.66 -20.98
CA PRO A 282 23.89 -10.08 -22.29
C PRO A 282 25.04 -11.10 -22.19
N GLU A 283 25.84 -11.05 -21.13
CA GLU A 283 26.95 -11.97 -20.87
C GLU A 283 26.52 -13.41 -20.52
N LEU A 284 25.25 -13.62 -20.16
CA LEU A 284 24.70 -14.95 -19.86
C LEU A 284 23.90 -15.55 -21.02
N VAL A 285 23.78 -14.84 -22.15
CA VAL A 285 23.05 -15.35 -23.32
C VAL A 285 23.70 -16.66 -23.80
N GLY A 286 22.87 -17.71 -23.96
CA GLY A 286 23.31 -19.05 -24.31
C GLY A 286 23.61 -19.96 -23.12
N THR A 287 23.55 -19.44 -21.88
CA THR A 287 23.79 -20.19 -20.65
C THR A 287 22.49 -20.90 -20.21
N ARG A 288 22.60 -22.06 -19.58
CA ARG A 288 21.45 -22.77 -19.01
C ARG A 288 20.99 -22.13 -17.72
N PHE A 289 19.70 -22.20 -17.42
CA PHE A 289 19.13 -21.59 -16.20
C PHE A 289 19.81 -22.10 -14.92
N ALA A 290 20.10 -23.40 -14.83
CA ALA A 290 20.84 -23.97 -13.71
C ALA A 290 22.22 -23.32 -13.48
N GLU A 291 22.88 -22.93 -14.56
CA GLU A 291 24.17 -22.24 -14.48
C GLU A 291 23.98 -20.73 -14.16
N CYS A 292 22.90 -20.13 -14.68
CA CYS A 292 22.53 -18.75 -14.34
C CYS A 292 22.26 -18.60 -12.85
N GLN A 293 21.59 -19.57 -12.19
CA GLN A 293 21.36 -19.55 -10.75
C GLN A 293 22.63 -19.40 -9.92
N LEU A 294 23.78 -19.88 -10.44
CA LEU A 294 25.08 -19.82 -9.77
C LEU A 294 25.96 -18.64 -10.25
N ALA A 295 25.45 -17.83 -11.18
CA ALA A 295 26.16 -16.67 -11.68
C ALA A 295 26.03 -15.41 -10.78
N PHE A 296 25.20 -15.46 -9.75
CA PHE A 296 24.91 -14.33 -8.87
C PHE A 296 25.25 -14.69 -7.42
N GLU A 297 26.10 -13.92 -6.79
CA GLU A 297 26.51 -14.13 -5.40
C GLU A 297 25.40 -13.75 -4.42
N ARG A 298 24.71 -12.62 -4.68
CA ARG A 298 23.71 -12.00 -3.78
C ARG A 298 22.34 -11.84 -4.45
N CYS A 299 21.98 -12.80 -5.30
CA CYS A 299 20.66 -12.83 -5.91
C CYS A 299 20.20 -14.27 -6.07
N ALA A 300 18.97 -14.56 -5.63
CA ALA A 300 18.32 -15.83 -5.84
C ALA A 300 17.40 -15.73 -7.08
N LEU A 301 17.66 -16.51 -8.12
CA LEU A 301 16.84 -16.48 -9.33
C LEU A 301 15.53 -17.23 -9.13
N LEU A 302 14.43 -16.57 -9.51
CA LEU A 302 13.08 -17.13 -9.53
C LEU A 302 12.71 -17.67 -10.92
N GLY A 303 13.14 -16.99 -12.00
CA GLY A 303 12.68 -17.34 -13.34
C GLY A 303 13.22 -16.46 -14.45
N ILE A 304 12.51 -16.48 -15.56
CA ILE A 304 12.81 -15.74 -16.79
C ILE A 304 11.55 -15.03 -17.28
N LEU A 305 11.65 -13.75 -17.61
CA LEU A 305 10.66 -13.01 -18.37
C LEU A 305 11.05 -13.09 -19.84
N THR A 306 10.22 -13.72 -20.66
CA THR A 306 10.44 -13.86 -22.11
C THR A 306 9.50 -12.93 -22.88
N PRO A 307 9.92 -12.38 -24.05
CA PRO A 307 9.05 -11.54 -24.88
C PRO A 307 7.79 -12.25 -25.38
N ASP A 308 7.87 -13.58 -25.57
CA ASP A 308 6.81 -14.35 -26.21
C ASP A 308 5.83 -14.98 -25.21
N GLN A 309 6.32 -15.47 -24.07
CA GLN A 309 5.55 -16.24 -23.09
C GLN A 309 5.26 -15.47 -21.80
N GLY A 310 5.89 -14.29 -21.61
CA GLY A 310 5.80 -13.55 -20.34
C GLY A 310 6.66 -14.18 -19.24
N VAL A 311 6.19 -14.13 -18.00
CA VAL A 311 6.87 -14.68 -16.83
C VAL A 311 6.85 -16.21 -16.88
N VAL A 312 8.00 -16.83 -16.67
CA VAL A 312 8.17 -18.27 -16.50
C VAL A 312 8.97 -18.47 -15.22
N LEU A 313 8.31 -18.84 -14.13
CA LEU A 313 8.95 -19.13 -12.85
C LEU A 313 9.51 -20.56 -12.86
N ASN A 314 10.62 -20.72 -12.13
CA ASN A 314 11.34 -22.01 -11.99
C ASN A 314 11.43 -22.80 -13.32
N PRO A 315 11.92 -22.19 -14.41
CA PRO A 315 12.09 -22.92 -15.67
C PRO A 315 13.05 -24.09 -15.46
N GLY A 316 12.82 -25.18 -16.18
CA GLY A 316 13.70 -26.34 -16.06
C GLY A 316 15.18 -25.98 -16.20
N GLY A 317 16.06 -26.60 -15.44
CA GLY A 317 17.49 -26.25 -15.36
C GLY A 317 18.22 -26.23 -16.71
N ASP A 318 17.74 -26.98 -17.71
CA ASP A 318 18.25 -27.02 -19.09
C ASP A 318 17.72 -25.87 -19.98
N THR A 319 16.79 -25.04 -19.49
CA THR A 319 16.27 -23.88 -20.23
C THR A 319 17.39 -22.92 -20.53
N VAL A 320 17.53 -22.55 -21.81
CA VAL A 320 18.61 -21.66 -22.26
C VAL A 320 18.10 -20.21 -22.21
N TYR A 321 18.84 -19.35 -21.52
CA TYR A 321 18.63 -17.91 -21.49
C TYR A 321 18.98 -17.29 -22.84
N ARG A 322 18.07 -16.52 -23.44
CA ARG A 322 18.17 -16.01 -24.81
C ARG A 322 18.29 -14.49 -24.86
N GLU A 323 18.74 -13.99 -25.99
CA GLU A 323 18.72 -12.54 -26.26
C GLU A 323 17.27 -12.02 -26.24
N GLY A 324 17.04 -10.94 -25.51
CA GLY A 324 15.72 -10.35 -25.28
C GLY A 324 15.00 -10.85 -24.04
N ASP A 325 15.46 -11.94 -23.40
CA ASP A 325 14.96 -12.39 -22.12
C ASP A 325 15.49 -11.50 -20.97
N GLN A 326 14.76 -11.47 -19.86
CA GLN A 326 15.22 -10.90 -18.58
C GLN A 326 15.19 -11.98 -17.52
N LEU A 327 16.19 -12.01 -16.64
CA LEU A 327 16.16 -12.84 -15.45
C LEU A 327 15.30 -12.18 -14.37
N ILE A 328 14.55 -13.01 -13.66
CA ILE A 328 13.74 -12.62 -12.51
C ILE A 328 14.48 -13.12 -11.28
N GLY A 329 14.81 -12.25 -10.35
CA GLY A 329 15.57 -12.62 -9.17
C GLY A 329 15.22 -11.77 -7.97
N ILE A 330 15.49 -12.33 -6.78
CA ILE A 330 15.38 -11.70 -5.48
C ILE A 330 16.74 -11.11 -5.13
N ALA A 331 16.78 -9.84 -4.78
CA ALA A 331 17.98 -9.14 -4.35
C ALA A 331 17.62 -7.98 -3.39
N GLU A 332 18.57 -7.60 -2.53
CA GLU A 332 18.43 -6.48 -1.59
C GLU A 332 18.27 -5.13 -2.30
N ASP A 333 18.89 -4.98 -3.47
CA ASP A 333 18.86 -3.75 -4.27
C ASP A 333 19.21 -4.09 -5.73
N ASP A 334 18.73 -3.31 -6.68
CA ASP A 334 19.00 -3.51 -8.12
C ASP A 334 20.50 -3.45 -8.46
N SER A 335 21.27 -2.68 -7.70
CA SER A 335 22.72 -2.54 -7.89
C SER A 335 23.51 -3.79 -7.52
N VAL A 336 22.95 -4.67 -6.68
CA VAL A 336 23.59 -5.95 -6.32
C VAL A 336 23.15 -7.11 -7.22
N PHE A 337 22.11 -6.91 -8.03
CA PHE A 337 21.69 -7.87 -9.05
C PHE A 337 22.65 -7.84 -10.23
N THR A 338 23.86 -8.30 -10.00
CA THR A 338 24.97 -8.28 -10.97
C THR A 338 25.64 -9.64 -11.05
N VAL A 339 26.11 -10.02 -12.24
CA VAL A 339 26.83 -11.28 -12.45
C VAL A 339 28.07 -11.32 -11.57
N SER A 340 28.21 -12.38 -10.78
CA SER A 340 29.35 -12.59 -9.90
C SER A 340 30.62 -12.84 -10.71
N ARG A 341 31.72 -12.23 -10.27
CA ARG A 341 33.06 -12.52 -10.82
C ARG A 341 33.75 -13.69 -10.14
N VAL A 342 33.19 -14.16 -9.01
CA VAL A 342 33.75 -15.27 -8.24
C VAL A 342 33.07 -16.56 -8.68
N SER A 343 33.82 -17.45 -9.29
CA SER A 343 33.33 -18.79 -9.65
C SER A 343 33.26 -19.65 -8.40
N VAL A 344 32.07 -19.87 -7.89
CA VAL A 344 31.81 -20.86 -6.86
C VAL A 344 31.64 -22.21 -7.57
N THR A 345 32.48 -23.20 -7.19
CA THR A 345 32.29 -24.58 -7.67
C THR A 345 31.53 -25.34 -6.63
N PRO A 346 30.18 -25.49 -6.79
CA PRO A 346 29.37 -26.20 -5.82
C PRO A 346 29.62 -27.71 -5.89
N SER A 347 29.41 -28.37 -4.77
CA SER A 347 29.38 -29.82 -4.69
C SER A 347 27.92 -30.29 -4.71
N LEU A 348 27.60 -31.29 -5.53
CA LEU A 348 26.30 -31.95 -5.44
C LEU A 348 26.24 -32.80 -4.16
N LEU A 349 25.15 -32.66 -3.45
CA LEU A 349 24.91 -33.31 -2.16
C LEU A 349 24.12 -34.61 -2.34
N GLU A 350 24.22 -35.52 -1.37
CA GLU A 350 23.40 -36.69 -1.33
C GLU A 350 21.95 -36.33 -0.92
N VAL A 351 20.96 -36.75 -1.69
CA VAL A 351 19.55 -36.41 -1.50
C VAL A 351 18.79 -37.56 -0.89
N TRP A 352 17.78 -37.26 -0.08
CA TRP A 352 16.88 -38.23 0.53
C TRP A 352 15.44 -38.03 0.06
N PRO A 353 14.61 -39.08 -0.01
CA PRO A 353 13.20 -38.90 -0.32
C PRO A 353 12.52 -38.07 0.78
N PRO A 354 11.45 -37.32 0.45
CA PRO A 354 10.64 -36.65 1.46
C PRO A 354 10.13 -37.64 2.50
N SER A 355 10.02 -37.17 3.75
CA SER A 355 9.37 -37.96 4.80
C SER A 355 7.90 -38.18 4.43
N ASP A 356 7.41 -39.41 4.65
CA ASP A 356 5.99 -39.72 4.45
C ASP A 356 5.16 -38.96 5.47
N ARG A 357 4.53 -37.84 5.05
CA ARG A 357 3.65 -37.05 5.93
C ARG A 357 2.29 -37.70 5.94
N ASP A 358 1.75 -37.89 7.15
CA ASP A 358 0.45 -38.47 7.42
C ASP A 358 -0.62 -37.89 6.47
N GLU A 359 -1.23 -38.72 5.65
CA GLU A 359 -2.28 -38.33 4.70
C GLU A 359 -3.58 -37.88 5.41
N HIS A 360 -3.77 -38.26 6.69
CA HIS A 360 -4.96 -37.99 7.46
C HIS A 360 -4.78 -36.70 8.28
N ARG A 361 -5.27 -35.59 7.78
CA ARG A 361 -5.23 -34.32 8.48
C ARG A 361 -6.61 -33.88 8.93
N ARG A 362 -6.67 -33.24 10.09
CA ARG A 362 -7.86 -32.52 10.55
C ARG A 362 -7.49 -31.05 10.79
N VAL A 363 -8.18 -30.18 10.07
CA VAL A 363 -8.04 -28.72 10.17
C VAL A 363 -9.28 -28.16 10.86
N VAL A 364 -9.10 -27.36 11.88
CA VAL A 364 -10.19 -26.64 12.55
C VAL A 364 -10.20 -25.19 12.08
N VAL A 365 -11.31 -24.73 11.52
CA VAL A 365 -11.53 -23.34 11.13
C VAL A 365 -12.48 -22.73 12.16
N VAL A 366 -12.04 -21.70 12.88
CA VAL A 366 -12.82 -21.00 13.90
C VAL A 366 -13.26 -19.65 13.36
N GLY A 367 -14.55 -19.39 13.45
CA GLY A 367 -15.17 -18.18 12.89
C GLY A 367 -15.55 -18.36 11.42
N TRP A 368 -16.34 -17.42 10.91
CA TRP A 368 -16.79 -17.40 9.53
C TRP A 368 -17.04 -15.99 9.05
N SER A 369 -16.46 -15.65 7.93
CA SER A 369 -16.62 -14.34 7.26
C SER A 369 -16.67 -14.57 5.74
N ALA A 370 -16.65 -13.53 4.93
CA ALA A 370 -16.53 -13.64 3.47
C ALA A 370 -15.25 -14.39 3.03
N LEU A 371 -14.23 -14.40 3.88
CA LEU A 371 -12.98 -15.13 3.66
C LEU A 371 -13.15 -16.64 3.84
N GLY A 372 -14.05 -17.09 4.71
CA GLY A 372 -14.20 -18.52 5.06
C GLY A 372 -14.40 -19.45 3.87
N PRO A 373 -15.34 -19.18 2.95
CA PRO A 373 -15.54 -20.02 1.76
C PRO A 373 -14.30 -20.11 0.88
N ARG A 374 -13.52 -19.02 0.77
CA ARG A 374 -12.30 -18.95 -0.03
C ARG A 374 -11.18 -19.77 0.60
N VAL A 375 -10.93 -19.61 1.90
CA VAL A 375 -9.94 -20.42 2.64
C VAL A 375 -10.25 -21.91 2.52
N VAL A 376 -11.53 -22.31 2.65
CA VAL A 376 -11.93 -23.71 2.51
C VAL A 376 -11.72 -24.21 1.08
N ALA A 377 -11.98 -23.38 0.07
CA ALA A 377 -11.73 -23.72 -1.33
C ALA A 377 -10.24 -23.90 -1.60
N GLU A 378 -9.38 -23.03 -1.09
CA GLU A 378 -7.92 -23.14 -1.20
C GLU A 378 -7.41 -24.41 -0.49
N LEU A 379 -7.90 -24.70 0.72
CA LEU A 379 -7.55 -25.93 1.42
C LEU A 379 -8.00 -27.18 0.65
N ASP A 380 -9.17 -27.16 -0.01
CA ASP A 380 -9.66 -28.25 -0.86
C ASP A 380 -8.74 -28.51 -2.05
N GLU A 381 -8.13 -27.47 -2.60
CA GLU A 381 -7.19 -27.60 -3.72
C GLU A 381 -5.85 -28.18 -3.29
N PHE A 382 -5.36 -27.80 -2.12
CA PHE A 382 -4.01 -28.15 -1.66
C PHE A 382 -3.95 -29.41 -0.80
N MET A 383 -5.07 -29.88 -0.22
CA MET A 383 -5.09 -31.00 0.71
C MET A 383 -5.66 -32.29 0.09
N GLY A 384 -5.19 -33.41 0.56
CA GLY A 384 -5.61 -34.72 0.07
C GLY A 384 -7.01 -35.15 0.56
N PRO A 385 -7.61 -36.19 -0.06
CA PRO A 385 -8.99 -36.64 0.20
C PRO A 385 -9.23 -37.19 1.60
N ALA A 386 -8.18 -37.47 2.35
CA ALA A 386 -8.28 -37.95 3.74
C ALA A 386 -8.37 -36.78 4.75
N THR A 387 -8.35 -35.52 4.28
CA THR A 387 -8.44 -34.33 5.12
C THR A 387 -9.88 -34.04 5.52
N VAL A 388 -10.10 -33.72 6.78
CA VAL A 388 -11.36 -33.25 7.33
C VAL A 388 -11.17 -31.79 7.80
N ILE A 389 -12.00 -30.89 7.29
CA ILE A 389 -12.07 -29.50 7.74
C ILE A 389 -13.29 -29.36 8.64
N GLU A 390 -13.08 -29.07 9.91
CA GLU A 390 -14.17 -28.79 10.84
C GLU A 390 -14.31 -27.28 11.06
N VAL A 391 -15.45 -26.73 10.66
CA VAL A 391 -15.77 -25.31 10.81
C VAL A 391 -16.57 -25.13 12.10
N LEU A 392 -16.03 -24.35 13.03
CA LEU A 392 -16.66 -24.01 14.31
C LEU A 392 -17.24 -22.60 14.22
N VAL A 393 -18.56 -22.48 14.36
CA VAL A 393 -19.26 -21.19 14.27
C VAL A 393 -20.15 -20.94 15.48
N ASP A 394 -20.26 -19.66 15.84
CA ASP A 394 -21.26 -19.19 16.80
C ASP A 394 -22.62 -19.07 16.10
N PRO A 395 -23.65 -19.84 16.49
CA PRO A 395 -24.96 -19.80 15.86
C PRO A 395 -25.66 -18.44 16.00
N ASP A 396 -25.27 -17.62 17.00
CA ASP A 396 -25.79 -16.27 17.15
C ASP A 396 -25.27 -15.32 16.06
N ARG A 397 -24.17 -15.67 15.38
CA ARG A 397 -23.57 -14.91 14.28
C ARG A 397 -23.85 -15.53 12.92
N VAL A 398 -23.52 -16.80 12.75
CA VAL A 398 -23.66 -17.53 11.47
C VAL A 398 -24.17 -18.94 11.71
N SER A 399 -25.23 -19.33 11.02
CA SER A 399 -25.76 -20.69 11.13
C SER A 399 -24.94 -21.72 10.32
N ALA A 400 -24.90 -22.95 10.79
CA ALA A 400 -24.28 -24.06 10.04
C ALA A 400 -24.91 -24.26 8.66
N ALA A 401 -26.18 -23.95 8.48
CA ALA A 401 -26.84 -24.02 7.18
C ALA A 401 -26.27 -22.99 6.19
N THR A 402 -26.00 -21.78 6.67
CA THR A 402 -25.35 -20.72 5.86
C THR A 402 -23.96 -21.17 5.42
N VAL A 403 -23.13 -21.66 6.34
CA VAL A 403 -21.79 -22.17 6.03
C VAL A 403 -21.86 -23.24 4.95
N ARG A 404 -22.70 -24.29 5.15
CA ARG A 404 -22.84 -25.38 4.18
C ARG A 404 -23.31 -24.93 2.81
N SER A 405 -24.10 -23.85 2.73
CA SER A 405 -24.56 -23.31 1.44
C SER A 405 -23.48 -22.55 0.67
N GLN A 406 -22.46 -22.06 1.35
CA GLN A 406 -21.36 -21.27 0.78
C GLN A 406 -20.13 -22.11 0.43
N VAL A 407 -20.03 -23.33 0.98
CA VAL A 407 -18.90 -24.23 0.77
C VAL A 407 -19.18 -25.18 -0.40
N SER A 408 -18.22 -25.28 -1.32
CA SER A 408 -18.21 -26.24 -2.42
C SER A 408 -16.83 -26.87 -2.53
N VAL A 409 -16.69 -28.12 -2.10
CA VAL A 409 -15.43 -28.87 -2.06
C VAL A 409 -15.51 -30.14 -2.88
N ARG A 410 -14.37 -30.64 -3.37
CA ARG A 410 -14.23 -31.85 -4.20
C ARG A 410 -13.36 -32.91 -3.55
N ASN A 411 -12.32 -32.50 -2.86
CA ASN A 411 -11.28 -33.39 -2.34
C ASN A 411 -11.40 -33.63 -0.84
N VAL A 412 -11.75 -32.61 -0.05
CA VAL A 412 -11.81 -32.67 1.41
C VAL A 412 -13.23 -32.91 1.92
N THR A 413 -13.36 -33.33 3.18
CA THR A 413 -14.65 -33.41 3.87
C THR A 413 -14.82 -32.21 4.78
N VAL A 414 -15.97 -31.50 4.71
CA VAL A 414 -16.27 -30.35 5.57
C VAL A 414 -17.37 -30.72 6.56
N GLU A 415 -17.04 -30.62 7.85
CA GLU A 415 -17.96 -30.74 8.97
C GLU A 415 -18.23 -29.36 9.56
N VAL A 416 -19.45 -29.07 10.02
CA VAL A 416 -19.80 -27.77 10.60
C VAL A 416 -20.46 -27.99 11.94
N SER A 417 -19.86 -27.44 12.97
CA SER A 417 -20.31 -27.51 14.36
C SER A 417 -20.70 -26.14 14.90
N GLU A 418 -21.88 -26.03 15.47
CA GLU A 418 -22.37 -24.82 16.13
C GLU A 418 -22.03 -24.88 17.62
N LEU A 419 -21.30 -23.86 18.09
CA LEU A 419 -20.87 -23.74 19.47
C LEU A 419 -21.20 -22.36 20.00
N SER A 420 -22.15 -22.30 20.94
CA SER A 420 -22.45 -21.07 21.69
C SER A 420 -21.58 -20.98 22.91
N GLY A 421 -20.61 -20.07 22.91
CA GLY A 421 -19.72 -19.87 24.08
C GLY A 421 -18.43 -19.17 23.72
N GLY A 422 -17.64 -18.86 24.76
CA GLY A 422 -16.38 -18.15 24.60
C GLY A 422 -15.22 -18.99 24.04
N PRO A 423 -14.05 -18.36 23.82
CA PRO A 423 -12.85 -18.98 23.28
C PRO A 423 -12.42 -20.29 23.95
N GLU A 424 -12.59 -20.40 25.26
CA GLU A 424 -12.21 -21.61 26.02
C GLU A 424 -13.06 -22.83 25.65
N LEU A 425 -14.37 -22.63 25.38
CA LEU A 425 -15.24 -23.72 24.95
C LEU A 425 -14.88 -24.21 23.55
N VAL A 426 -14.58 -23.27 22.66
CA VAL A 426 -14.13 -23.55 21.28
C VAL A 426 -12.82 -24.35 21.30
N ALA A 427 -11.82 -23.92 22.08
CA ALA A 427 -10.55 -24.60 22.19
C ALA A 427 -10.69 -26.00 22.85
N SER A 428 -11.53 -26.12 23.89
CA SER A 428 -11.78 -27.41 24.55
C SER A 428 -12.57 -28.37 23.64
N HIS A 429 -13.46 -27.88 22.79
CA HIS A 429 -14.15 -28.71 21.80
C HIS A 429 -13.15 -29.23 20.76
N ALA A 430 -12.33 -28.35 20.20
CA ALA A 430 -11.30 -28.72 19.24
C ALA A 430 -10.34 -29.79 19.79
N ALA A 431 -9.89 -29.66 21.04
CA ALA A 431 -9.00 -30.62 21.68
C ALA A 431 -9.58 -32.04 21.73
N ARG A 432 -10.91 -32.19 21.87
CA ARG A 432 -11.58 -33.50 21.92
C ARG A 432 -11.61 -34.24 20.58
N ILE A 433 -11.50 -33.50 19.48
CA ILE A 433 -11.59 -34.07 18.12
C ILE A 433 -10.23 -34.39 17.51
N SER A 434 -9.15 -34.15 18.22
CA SER A 434 -7.77 -34.37 17.76
C SER A 434 -7.51 -33.72 16.42
N PHE A 435 -6.96 -32.51 16.43
CA PHE A 435 -6.69 -31.74 15.24
C PHE A 435 -5.18 -31.48 15.06
N HIS A 436 -4.78 -31.16 13.85
CA HIS A 436 -3.39 -30.89 13.47
C HIS A 436 -3.14 -29.41 13.26
N GLU A 437 -4.11 -28.73 12.68
CA GLU A 437 -4.04 -27.31 12.34
C GLU A 437 -5.30 -26.57 12.82
N VAL A 438 -5.12 -25.30 13.20
CA VAL A 438 -6.19 -24.35 13.53
C VAL A 438 -6.03 -23.09 12.71
N ILE A 439 -7.11 -22.66 12.08
CA ILE A 439 -7.22 -21.39 11.40
C ILE A 439 -8.24 -20.53 12.15
N LEU A 440 -7.84 -19.36 12.59
CA LEU A 440 -8.72 -18.38 13.21
C LEU A 440 -9.01 -17.26 12.21
N LEU A 441 -10.27 -17.13 11.81
CA LEU A 441 -10.73 -16.08 10.89
C LEU A 441 -11.27 -14.89 11.66
N GLY A 442 -10.85 -13.69 11.27
CA GLY A 442 -11.32 -12.43 11.83
C GLY A 442 -12.80 -12.19 11.52
N SER A 443 -13.54 -11.72 12.51
CA SER A 443 -14.94 -11.31 12.34
C SER A 443 -15.01 -9.97 11.63
N ARG A 444 -15.81 -9.86 10.57
CA ARG A 444 -15.99 -8.63 9.79
C ARG A 444 -17.29 -7.88 10.14
N ASP A 445 -18.07 -8.38 11.10
CA ASP A 445 -19.35 -7.84 11.56
C ASP A 445 -19.24 -6.99 12.83
N VAL A 446 -18.05 -6.86 13.37
CA VAL A 446 -17.70 -6.04 14.54
C VAL A 446 -16.56 -5.05 14.19
N SER A 447 -16.20 -4.21 15.14
CA SER A 447 -15.03 -3.33 14.94
C SER A 447 -13.73 -4.13 14.83
N THR A 448 -12.75 -3.59 14.09
CA THR A 448 -11.43 -4.22 13.93
C THR A 448 -10.76 -4.55 15.26
N ASP A 449 -10.82 -3.63 16.23
CA ASP A 449 -10.25 -3.84 17.57
C ASP A 449 -10.93 -5.00 18.32
N GLU A 450 -12.24 -5.13 18.19
CA GLU A 450 -13.01 -6.22 18.80
C GLU A 450 -12.75 -7.56 18.11
N ALA A 451 -12.65 -7.56 16.78
CA ALA A 451 -12.34 -8.75 15.99
C ALA A 451 -10.97 -9.31 16.38
N ASP A 452 -9.94 -8.47 16.39
CA ASP A 452 -8.59 -8.87 16.73
C ASP A 452 -8.44 -9.28 18.19
N ALA A 453 -9.13 -8.59 19.12
CA ALA A 453 -9.18 -8.99 20.52
C ALA A 453 -9.78 -10.40 20.70
N ASN A 454 -10.86 -10.73 19.97
CA ASN A 454 -11.46 -12.06 20.00
C ASN A 454 -10.51 -13.13 19.42
N THR A 455 -9.81 -12.81 18.33
CA THR A 455 -8.79 -13.69 17.75
C THR A 455 -7.66 -13.97 18.74
N LEU A 456 -7.11 -12.93 19.40
CA LEU A 456 -6.05 -13.06 20.39
C LEU A 456 -6.49 -13.86 21.62
N LEU A 457 -7.71 -13.64 22.12
CA LEU A 457 -8.28 -14.44 23.24
C LEU A 457 -8.45 -15.90 22.85
N THR A 458 -8.86 -16.17 21.60
CA THR A 458 -9.00 -17.54 21.10
C THR A 458 -7.65 -18.23 20.98
N LEU A 459 -6.61 -17.54 20.48
CA LEU A 459 -5.23 -18.06 20.48
C LEU A 459 -4.74 -18.43 21.87
N LEU A 460 -4.98 -17.56 22.86
CA LEU A 460 -4.61 -17.83 24.25
C LEU A 460 -5.35 -19.06 24.83
N ALA A 461 -6.64 -19.23 24.50
CA ALA A 461 -7.42 -20.38 24.92
C ALA A 461 -6.87 -21.68 24.31
N PHE A 462 -6.56 -21.71 23.02
CA PHE A 462 -5.92 -22.87 22.38
C PHE A 462 -4.57 -23.19 22.99
N ARG A 463 -3.74 -22.19 23.28
CA ARG A 463 -2.45 -22.39 23.93
C ARG A 463 -2.61 -23.02 25.33
N GLN A 464 -3.59 -22.54 26.12
CA GLN A 464 -3.85 -23.05 27.46
C GLN A 464 -4.30 -24.52 27.42
N VAL A 465 -5.23 -24.86 26.50
CA VAL A 465 -5.73 -26.23 26.33
C VAL A 465 -4.60 -27.18 25.91
N ARG A 466 -3.72 -26.78 25.00
CA ARG A 466 -2.52 -27.57 24.61
C ARG A 466 -1.62 -27.92 25.80
N GLN A 467 -1.42 -26.97 26.71
CA GLN A 467 -0.57 -27.19 27.89
C GLN A 467 -1.19 -28.15 28.90
N VAL A 468 -2.52 -28.16 29.02
CA VAL A 468 -3.25 -28.95 30.01
C VAL A 468 -3.54 -30.37 29.51
N GLU A 469 -3.88 -30.52 28.22
CA GLU A 469 -4.35 -31.80 27.66
C GLU A 469 -3.26 -32.59 26.90
N ASP A 470 -2.00 -32.10 26.95
CA ASP A 470 -0.84 -32.73 26.26
C ASP A 470 -1.13 -33.04 24.77
N VAL A 471 -1.87 -32.16 24.13
CA VAL A 471 -2.12 -32.22 22.68
C VAL A 471 -0.80 -31.98 21.96
N GLY A 472 -0.45 -32.86 21.04
CA GLY A 472 0.79 -32.77 20.26
C GLY A 472 1.03 -31.43 19.58
N PRO A 473 2.08 -31.28 18.81
CA PRO A 473 2.37 -30.03 18.10
C PRO A 473 1.24 -29.69 17.13
N VAL A 474 0.47 -28.66 17.46
CA VAL A 474 -0.61 -28.12 16.62
C VAL A 474 -0.14 -26.83 15.98
N ARG A 475 -0.41 -26.68 14.70
CA ARG A 475 -0.13 -25.42 13.98
C ARG A 475 -1.31 -24.47 14.11
N MET A 476 -1.04 -23.22 14.43
CA MET A 476 -2.05 -22.17 14.59
C MET A 476 -1.76 -21.00 13.65
N VAL A 477 -2.69 -20.75 12.74
CA VAL A 477 -2.68 -19.61 11.83
C VAL A 477 -3.83 -18.69 12.21
N ALA A 478 -3.56 -17.40 12.37
CA ALA A 478 -4.58 -16.43 12.76
C ALA A 478 -4.64 -15.26 11.76
N GLU A 479 -5.86 -14.87 11.38
CA GLU A 479 -6.09 -13.61 10.70
C GLU A 479 -6.18 -12.48 11.73
N LEU A 480 -5.42 -11.42 11.46
CA LEU A 480 -5.54 -10.12 12.11
C LEU A 480 -5.97 -9.09 11.07
N LEU A 481 -6.79 -8.15 11.48
CA LEU A 481 -7.26 -7.08 10.61
C LEU A 481 -6.35 -5.85 10.70
N ASP A 482 -5.68 -5.62 11.85
CA ASP A 482 -4.84 -4.45 12.09
C ASP A 482 -3.40 -4.84 12.41
N GLN A 483 -2.45 -4.29 11.63
CA GLN A 483 -1.01 -4.52 11.81
C GLN A 483 -0.51 -4.12 13.21
N ARG A 484 -1.12 -3.14 13.84
CA ARG A 484 -0.74 -2.70 15.20
C ARG A 484 -0.88 -3.80 16.24
N HIS A 485 -1.69 -4.83 15.97
CA HIS A 485 -1.92 -5.96 16.86
C HIS A 485 -0.98 -7.15 16.60
N ALA A 486 -0.18 -7.13 15.53
CA ALA A 486 0.77 -8.20 15.20
C ALA A 486 1.75 -8.54 16.34
N PRO A 487 2.35 -7.58 17.08
CA PRO A 487 3.22 -7.89 18.23
C PRO A 487 2.50 -8.65 19.34
N LEU A 488 1.18 -8.44 19.49
CA LEU A 488 0.36 -9.13 20.49
C LEU A 488 0.13 -10.59 20.07
N ALA A 489 -0.07 -10.85 18.78
CA ALA A 489 -0.21 -12.22 18.26
C ALA A 489 1.07 -13.04 18.48
N VAL A 490 2.24 -12.46 18.23
CA VAL A 490 3.54 -13.08 18.56
C VAL A 490 3.61 -13.47 20.01
N ALA A 491 3.17 -12.59 20.92
CA ALA A 491 3.17 -12.85 22.36
C ALA A 491 2.21 -13.99 22.78
N THR A 492 1.15 -14.26 22.00
CA THR A 492 0.24 -15.41 22.25
C THR A 492 0.85 -16.74 21.86
N GLY A 493 1.92 -16.75 21.05
CA GLY A 493 2.58 -17.94 20.54
C GLY A 493 1.85 -18.58 19.35
N ALA A 494 1.18 -17.77 18.54
CA ALA A 494 0.74 -18.18 17.21
C ALA A 494 1.96 -18.62 16.38
N ASP A 495 1.79 -19.66 15.55
CA ASP A 495 2.87 -20.14 14.68
C ASP A 495 3.02 -19.26 13.46
N ASP A 496 1.88 -18.79 12.94
CA ASP A 496 1.77 -17.84 11.83
C ASP A 496 0.58 -16.91 12.05
N PHE A 497 0.68 -15.69 11.56
CA PHE A 497 -0.45 -14.78 11.50
C PHE A 497 -0.40 -13.97 10.20
N ILE A 498 -1.58 -13.66 9.71
CA ILE A 498 -1.76 -12.93 8.46
C ILE A 498 -2.49 -11.65 8.77
N VAL A 499 -1.87 -10.52 8.46
CA VAL A 499 -2.48 -9.21 8.60
C VAL A 499 -3.06 -8.81 7.24
N SER A 500 -4.37 -8.93 7.12
CA SER A 500 -5.07 -8.78 5.83
C SER A 500 -4.82 -7.41 5.19
N ASP A 501 -4.90 -6.33 5.96
CA ASP A 501 -4.69 -4.97 5.45
C ASP A 501 -3.24 -4.69 5.07
N GLU A 502 -2.27 -5.28 5.77
CA GLU A 502 -0.84 -5.14 5.48
C GLU A 502 -0.49 -5.75 4.13
N LEU A 503 -0.80 -7.03 3.94
CA LEU A 503 -0.48 -7.75 2.70
C LEU A 503 -1.08 -7.09 1.46
N THR A 504 -2.34 -6.65 1.55
CA THR A 504 -2.99 -5.92 0.47
C THR A 504 -2.28 -4.61 0.17
N SER A 505 -1.86 -3.88 1.21
CA SER A 505 -1.14 -2.62 1.06
C SER A 505 0.21 -2.81 0.38
N LEU A 506 0.97 -3.82 0.80
CA LEU A 506 2.25 -4.21 0.21
C LEU A 506 2.08 -4.56 -1.29
N MET A 507 1.11 -5.40 -1.62
CA MET A 507 0.86 -5.78 -3.02
C MET A 507 0.44 -4.59 -3.89
N LEU A 508 -0.44 -3.72 -3.40
CA LEU A 508 -0.85 -2.52 -4.15
C LEU A 508 0.33 -1.60 -4.41
N ALA A 509 1.20 -1.41 -3.42
CA ALA A 509 2.40 -0.60 -3.55
C ALA A 509 3.39 -1.22 -4.55
N GLN A 510 3.73 -2.50 -4.40
CA GLN A 510 4.64 -3.22 -5.31
C GLN A 510 4.16 -3.19 -6.75
N LEU A 511 2.89 -3.51 -6.99
CA LEU A 511 2.30 -3.54 -8.33
C LEU A 511 2.19 -2.15 -8.96
N SER A 512 2.09 -1.09 -8.16
CA SER A 512 2.09 0.29 -8.66
C SER A 512 3.46 0.74 -9.15
N GLU A 513 4.53 0.19 -8.59
CA GLU A 513 5.90 0.47 -9.01
C GLU A 513 6.30 -0.39 -10.22
N ARG A 514 5.89 -1.66 -10.27
CA ARG A 514 6.26 -2.63 -11.30
C ARG A 514 5.08 -3.53 -11.66
N HIS A 515 4.43 -3.27 -12.77
CA HIS A 515 3.25 -4.03 -13.19
C HIS A 515 3.58 -5.48 -13.62
N GLU A 516 4.82 -5.78 -14.00
CA GLU A 516 5.29 -7.12 -14.37
C GLU A 516 5.20 -8.09 -13.18
N LEU A 517 5.32 -7.58 -11.94
CA LEU A 517 5.16 -8.38 -10.73
C LEU A 517 3.80 -9.05 -10.61
N HIS A 518 2.77 -8.50 -11.27
CA HIS A 518 1.45 -9.13 -11.27
C HIS A 518 1.50 -10.58 -11.78
N GLN A 519 2.22 -10.84 -12.87
CA GLN A 519 2.34 -12.18 -13.40
C GLN A 519 3.15 -13.10 -12.47
N VAL A 520 4.16 -12.57 -11.78
CA VAL A 520 4.92 -13.32 -10.77
C VAL A 520 4.01 -13.71 -9.61
N PHE A 521 3.23 -12.78 -9.08
CA PHE A 521 2.33 -13.07 -7.96
C PHE A 521 1.20 -14.01 -8.35
N VAL A 522 0.59 -13.84 -9.53
CA VAL A 522 -0.43 -14.79 -10.02
C VAL A 522 0.14 -16.20 -10.09
N ASP A 523 1.37 -16.38 -10.62
CA ASP A 523 1.99 -17.71 -10.73
C ASP A 523 2.38 -18.28 -9.35
N LEU A 524 2.84 -17.44 -8.41
CA LEU A 524 3.21 -17.86 -7.05
C LEU A 524 2.01 -18.25 -6.18
N PHE A 525 0.86 -17.68 -6.44
CA PHE A 525 -0.37 -17.96 -5.71
C PHE A 525 -1.25 -19.01 -6.40
N ASP A 526 -1.10 -19.25 -7.71
CA ASP A 526 -1.84 -20.28 -8.42
C ASP A 526 -1.25 -21.68 -8.11
N ARG A 527 -2.11 -22.63 -7.75
CA ARG A 527 -1.72 -24.04 -7.55
C ARG A 527 -1.05 -24.66 -8.76
N ALA A 528 -1.51 -24.33 -9.97
CA ALA A 528 -0.94 -24.83 -11.23
C ALA A 528 0.39 -24.17 -11.56
N GLY A 529 0.69 -23.03 -10.94
CA GLY A 529 1.93 -22.29 -11.04
C GLY A 529 3.03 -22.84 -10.15
N CYS A 530 4.04 -22.04 -9.91
CA CYS A 530 5.10 -22.37 -8.96
C CYS A 530 4.69 -22.01 -7.53
N SER A 531 5.05 -22.84 -6.57
CA SER A 531 4.80 -22.56 -5.15
C SER A 531 6.12 -22.34 -4.39
N ILE A 532 6.10 -21.39 -3.46
CA ILE A 532 7.17 -21.25 -2.47
C ILE A 532 6.91 -22.28 -1.37
N GLU A 533 7.91 -23.13 -1.12
CA GLU A 533 7.79 -24.21 -0.15
C GLU A 533 9.00 -24.29 0.78
N LEU A 534 8.72 -24.61 2.04
CA LEU A 534 9.72 -25.00 3.03
C LEU A 534 9.82 -26.54 3.05
N ARG A 535 10.95 -27.06 2.63
CA ARG A 535 11.19 -28.51 2.56
C ARG A 535 12.35 -28.90 3.46
N GLU A 536 12.28 -30.10 4.04
CA GLU A 536 13.31 -30.60 4.95
C GLU A 536 14.71 -30.50 4.35
N ALA A 537 15.66 -29.93 5.10
CA ALA A 537 17.05 -29.81 4.67
C ALA A 537 17.66 -31.18 4.28
N LEU A 538 17.17 -32.25 4.89
CA LEU A 538 17.56 -33.62 4.59
C LEU A 538 17.29 -33.98 3.12
N GLN A 539 16.15 -33.57 2.54
CA GLN A 539 15.81 -33.89 1.14
C GLN A 539 16.86 -33.41 0.16
N TYR A 540 17.49 -32.28 0.45
CA TYR A 540 18.54 -31.68 -0.38
C TYR A 540 19.96 -32.00 0.09
N GLY A 541 20.12 -32.84 1.13
CA GLY A 541 21.41 -33.07 1.76
C GLY A 541 22.03 -31.81 2.37
N ALA A 542 21.21 -30.77 2.61
CA ALA A 542 21.67 -29.44 2.99
C ALA A 542 22.41 -29.40 4.35
N HIS A 543 22.20 -30.41 5.22
CA HIS A 543 22.96 -30.62 6.46
C HIS A 543 24.44 -30.95 6.21
N GLN A 544 24.81 -31.32 4.97
CA GLN A 544 26.21 -31.57 4.54
C GLN A 544 26.77 -30.41 3.71
N ALA A 545 25.96 -29.42 3.39
CA ALA A 545 26.38 -28.28 2.59
C ALA A 545 27.46 -27.46 3.31
N ARG A 546 28.44 -26.98 2.56
CA ARG A 546 29.46 -26.05 3.04
C ARG A 546 29.09 -24.62 2.75
N THR A 547 28.34 -24.42 1.68
CA THR A 547 27.88 -23.12 1.19
C THR A 547 26.46 -23.24 0.69
N PHE A 548 25.76 -22.12 0.58
CA PHE A 548 24.41 -22.13 0.00
C PHE A 548 24.43 -22.49 -1.50
N ALA A 549 25.56 -22.26 -2.20
CA ALA A 549 25.73 -22.71 -3.58
C ALA A 549 25.58 -24.23 -3.76
N ASP A 550 26.01 -25.04 -2.78
CA ASP A 550 25.85 -26.48 -2.81
C ASP A 550 24.35 -26.87 -2.79
N VAL A 551 23.56 -26.15 -1.98
CA VAL A 551 22.11 -26.33 -1.88
C VAL A 551 21.42 -25.91 -3.19
N VAL A 552 21.77 -24.73 -3.75
CA VAL A 552 21.22 -24.25 -5.03
C VAL A 552 21.48 -25.24 -6.16
N ALA A 553 22.71 -25.71 -6.29
CA ALA A 553 23.08 -26.68 -7.33
C ALA A 553 22.30 -28.01 -7.17
N THR A 554 22.18 -28.51 -5.93
CA THR A 554 21.47 -29.76 -5.66
C THR A 554 19.96 -29.60 -5.90
N ALA A 555 19.34 -28.53 -5.43
CA ALA A 555 17.92 -28.22 -5.65
C ALA A 555 17.59 -28.14 -7.15
N SER A 556 18.46 -27.50 -7.93
CA SER A 556 18.28 -27.40 -9.39
C SER A 556 18.25 -28.77 -10.08
N THR A 557 18.98 -29.78 -9.58
CA THR A 557 18.91 -31.15 -10.12
C THR A 557 17.58 -31.84 -9.82
N LEU A 558 16.84 -31.37 -8.80
CA LEU A 558 15.52 -31.85 -8.42
C LEU A 558 14.39 -31.03 -9.08
N GLY A 559 14.72 -30.05 -9.94
CA GLY A 559 13.76 -29.18 -10.58
C GLY A 559 13.23 -28.07 -9.67
N HIS A 560 13.95 -27.71 -8.62
CA HIS A 560 13.60 -26.66 -7.67
C HIS A 560 14.61 -25.52 -7.72
N ALA A 561 14.17 -24.28 -7.46
CA ALA A 561 15.06 -23.16 -7.25
C ALA A 561 15.15 -22.86 -5.74
N ALA A 562 16.31 -23.11 -5.13
CA ALA A 562 16.53 -22.77 -3.72
C ALA A 562 16.75 -21.26 -3.58
N ILE A 563 15.94 -20.63 -2.73
CA ILE A 563 15.93 -19.17 -2.51
C ILE A 563 16.31 -18.78 -1.08
N GLY A 564 16.35 -19.74 -0.15
CA GLY A 564 16.68 -19.47 1.25
C GLY A 564 16.60 -20.72 2.14
N TYR A 565 16.54 -20.49 3.45
CA TYR A 565 16.36 -21.56 4.44
C TYR A 565 15.69 -21.04 5.71
N ARG A 566 15.15 -21.95 6.52
CA ARG A 566 14.59 -21.67 7.84
C ARG A 566 15.26 -22.54 8.90
N SER A 567 15.67 -21.93 10.00
CA SER A 567 16.19 -22.66 11.16
C SER A 567 15.04 -23.20 12.02
N ALA A 568 15.00 -24.50 12.24
CA ALA A 568 14.01 -25.13 13.11
C ALA A 568 14.15 -24.67 14.58
N ARG A 569 15.39 -24.34 15.01
CA ARG A 569 15.68 -23.92 16.38
C ARG A 569 15.20 -22.50 16.70
N SER A 570 15.47 -21.53 15.84
CA SER A 570 15.10 -20.11 16.03
C SER A 570 13.76 -19.77 15.40
N GLY A 571 13.31 -20.54 14.40
CA GLY A 571 12.18 -20.20 13.55
C GLY A 571 12.51 -19.12 12.52
N GLU A 572 13.73 -18.61 12.50
CA GLU A 572 14.18 -17.52 11.63
C GLU A 572 14.30 -18.00 10.18
N VAL A 573 13.76 -17.20 9.28
CA VAL A 573 13.86 -17.39 7.83
C VAL A 573 14.97 -16.49 7.29
N THR A 574 15.81 -17.02 6.43
CA THR A 574 16.82 -16.26 5.70
C THR A 574 16.55 -16.40 4.22
N ILE A 575 16.12 -15.32 3.58
CA ILE A 575 15.93 -15.26 2.12
C ILE A 575 17.25 -14.80 1.48
N ASN A 576 17.52 -15.29 0.29
CA ASN A 576 18.65 -14.88 -0.55
C ASN A 576 20.03 -14.82 0.17
N PRO A 577 20.43 -15.85 0.91
CA PRO A 577 21.75 -15.83 1.55
C PRO A 577 22.88 -15.80 0.49
N PRO A 578 24.01 -15.11 0.76
CA PRO A 578 25.15 -15.12 -0.16
C PRO A 578 25.60 -16.56 -0.47
N LYS A 579 25.73 -16.90 -1.75
CA LYS A 579 26.00 -18.28 -2.18
C LYS A 579 27.30 -18.85 -1.69
N SER A 580 28.35 -18.03 -1.55
CA SER A 580 29.66 -18.43 -1.04
C SER A 580 29.73 -18.42 0.49
N ALA A 581 28.71 -17.90 1.19
CA ALA A 581 28.70 -17.87 2.66
C ALA A 581 28.79 -19.28 3.25
N PRO A 582 29.60 -19.48 4.31
CA PRO A 582 29.60 -20.74 5.03
C PRO A 582 28.22 -21.08 5.59
N LEU A 583 27.72 -22.27 5.29
CA LEU A 583 26.42 -22.74 5.71
C LEU A 583 26.55 -23.95 6.65
N SER A 584 25.72 -23.98 7.69
CA SER A 584 25.62 -25.11 8.62
C SER A 584 24.16 -25.29 9.02
N LEU A 585 23.46 -26.14 8.31
CA LEU A 585 22.07 -26.49 8.58
C LEU A 585 21.98 -27.81 9.37
N ALA A 586 21.04 -27.89 10.28
CA ALA A 586 20.67 -29.13 10.96
C ALA A 586 19.76 -29.98 10.07
N VAL A 587 19.54 -31.25 10.44
CA VAL A 587 18.71 -32.18 9.67
C VAL A 587 17.23 -31.77 9.69
N ASP A 588 16.81 -31.13 10.78
CA ASP A 588 15.47 -30.62 11.05
C ASP A 588 15.24 -29.18 10.55
N ASP A 589 16.29 -28.50 10.06
CA ASP A 589 16.12 -27.23 9.35
C ASP A 589 15.43 -27.44 8.00
N GLU A 590 14.95 -26.36 7.38
CA GLU A 590 14.24 -26.41 6.11
C GLU A 590 14.91 -25.52 5.06
N VAL A 591 14.85 -25.96 3.81
CA VAL A 591 15.26 -25.17 2.65
C VAL A 591 14.04 -24.53 2.04
N LEU A 592 14.12 -23.23 1.81
CA LEU A 592 13.10 -22.45 1.11
C LEU A 592 13.34 -22.61 -0.39
N VAL A 593 12.38 -23.15 -1.10
CA VAL A 593 12.48 -23.43 -2.53
C VAL A 593 11.26 -22.92 -3.29
N LEU A 594 11.48 -22.56 -4.53
CA LEU A 594 10.44 -22.43 -5.53
C LEU A 594 10.31 -23.80 -6.22
N ALA A 595 9.17 -24.43 -6.05
CA ALA A 595 8.86 -25.75 -6.61
C ALA A 595 7.81 -25.63 -7.73
N PRO A 596 7.83 -26.53 -8.75
CA PRO A 596 6.77 -26.56 -9.74
C PRO A 596 5.43 -26.93 -9.07
N GLY A 597 4.34 -26.35 -9.57
CA GLY A 597 3.00 -26.63 -9.06
C GLY A 597 2.62 -28.10 -9.12
N ILE A 598 1.75 -28.50 -8.23
CA ILE A 598 1.19 -29.85 -8.21
C ILE A 598 0.13 -29.89 -9.32
N GLY A 599 0.53 -30.28 -10.53
CA GLY A 599 -0.35 -30.47 -11.67
C GLY A 599 -1.33 -31.64 -11.54
#